data_d5d4474dc656f52e19afc1623e75f826
#
_entry.id   d5d4474dc656f52e19afc1623e75f826
#
_cell.length_a   1.000
_cell.length_b   1.000
_cell.length_c   1.000
_cell.angle_alpha   90.00
_cell.angle_beta   90.00
_cell.angle_gamma   90.00
#
_symmetry.space_group_name_H-M   'P 1'
#
loop_
_entity.id
_entity.type
_entity.pdbx_description
1 polymer ?
#
loop_
_entity_poly.entity_id
_entity_poly.type
_entity_poly.pdbx_seq_one_letter_code
_entity_poly.pdbx_strand_id
1 'polypeptide(L)'
;MSNISEKIHSRVKSIMDTWSENGIYAISFFVYSNEAYQYKNYSNISTFAISYNTEDDCEGADLYDEERWNYAFWRQDETPIIDPDEEPEMTALLFDWYKENGITDIGKEDDDCYDSNFNYIGKGPVGHYELLQ
;
A
#
# COMPACT_ATOMS: atom_id res chain seq x y z
N MET A 1 1.30 -3.87 -22.18
CA MET A 1 1.96 -3.55 -20.88
C MET A 1 1.09 -2.67 -20.04
N SER A 2 0.99 -2.95 -18.77
CA SER A 2 0.29 -2.03 -17.88
C SER A 2 1.16 -0.81 -17.60
N ASN A 3 0.52 0.35 -17.51
CA ASN A 3 1.18 1.61 -17.17
C ASN A 3 0.95 1.94 -15.68
N ILE A 4 1.14 0.95 -14.82
CA ILE A 4 0.81 1.12 -13.40
C ILE A 4 1.58 2.28 -12.75
N SER A 5 2.85 2.45 -13.10
CA SER A 5 3.65 3.55 -12.55
C SER A 5 3.08 4.91 -12.92
N GLU A 6 2.67 5.08 -14.17
CA GLU A 6 2.05 6.33 -14.63
C GLU A 6 0.70 6.55 -13.96
N LYS A 7 -0.09 5.51 -13.77
CA LYS A 7 -1.38 5.59 -13.10
C LYS A 7 -1.24 5.92 -11.63
N ILE A 8 -0.26 5.32 -10.95
CA ILE A 8 0.07 5.64 -9.56
C ILE A 8 0.47 7.11 -9.46
N HIS A 9 1.37 7.56 -10.33
CA HIS A 9 1.81 8.95 -10.35
C HIS A 9 0.63 9.91 -10.54
N SER A 10 -0.23 9.63 -11.51
CA SER A 10 -1.40 10.46 -11.78
C SER A 10 -2.36 10.49 -10.59
N ARG A 11 -2.56 9.35 -9.96
CA ARG A 11 -3.45 9.25 -8.79
C ARG A 11 -2.87 10.03 -7.60
N VAL A 12 -1.58 9.89 -7.33
CA VAL A 12 -0.89 10.63 -6.27
C VAL A 12 -1.00 12.13 -6.52
N LYS A 13 -0.75 12.56 -7.74
CA LYS A 13 -0.87 13.97 -8.11
C LYS A 13 -2.29 14.50 -7.89
N SER A 14 -3.30 13.74 -8.30
CA SER A 14 -4.71 14.11 -8.10
C SER A 14 -5.05 14.26 -6.61
N ILE A 15 -4.55 13.35 -5.78
CA ILE A 15 -4.75 13.42 -4.34
C ILE A 15 -4.08 14.66 -3.75
N MET A 16 -2.82 14.89 -4.10
CA MET A 16 -2.07 16.04 -3.61
C MET A 16 -2.70 17.37 -4.03
N ASP A 17 -3.29 17.42 -5.21
CA ASP A 17 -3.98 18.60 -5.71
C ASP A 17 -5.23 18.95 -4.87
N THR A 18 -5.76 18.01 -4.10
CA THR A 18 -6.88 18.28 -3.19
C THR A 18 -6.44 18.85 -1.84
N TRP A 19 -5.16 18.82 -1.54
CA TRP A 19 -4.62 19.31 -0.28
C TRP A 19 -4.56 20.83 -0.27
N SER A 20 -5.21 21.43 0.72
CA SER A 20 -5.30 22.89 0.85
C SER A 20 -4.63 23.42 2.11
N GLU A 21 -4.13 22.55 2.97
CA GLU A 21 -3.47 22.96 4.21
C GLU A 21 -2.06 23.49 3.95
N ASN A 22 -1.68 24.48 4.75
CA ASN A 22 -0.35 25.08 4.68
C ASN A 22 0.63 24.33 5.59
N GLY A 23 1.91 24.48 5.31
CA GLY A 23 2.95 23.96 6.18
C GLY A 23 3.15 22.46 6.11
N ILE A 24 2.79 21.82 5.00
CA ILE A 24 3.08 20.39 4.78
C ILE A 24 4.60 20.23 4.70
N TYR A 25 5.16 19.44 5.61
CA TYR A 25 6.61 19.20 5.63
C TYR A 25 6.97 17.73 5.42
N ALA A 26 6.00 16.84 5.52
CA ALA A 26 6.23 15.40 5.37
C ALA A 26 5.07 14.76 4.61
N ILE A 27 5.42 13.83 3.74
CA ILE A 27 4.48 12.99 3.01
C ILE A 27 4.82 11.56 3.35
N SER A 28 3.83 10.77 3.72
CA SER A 28 4.01 9.37 4.05
C SER A 28 3.25 8.47 3.08
N PHE A 29 3.88 7.37 2.70
CA PHE A 29 3.26 6.32 1.92
C PHE A 29 3.15 5.09 2.80
N PHE A 30 2.00 4.44 2.74
CA PHE A 30 1.72 3.25 3.53
C PHE A 30 1.46 2.08 2.60
N VAL A 31 2.07 0.94 2.89
CA VAL A 31 1.85 -0.30 2.15
C VAL A 31 1.45 -1.37 3.17
N TYR A 32 0.26 -1.92 3.00
CA TYR A 32 -0.27 -2.95 3.89
C TYR A 32 -0.46 -4.25 3.14
N SER A 33 -0.19 -5.36 3.81
CA SER A 33 -0.58 -6.68 3.34
C SER A 33 -1.99 -6.98 3.82
N ASN A 34 -2.90 -7.27 2.90
CA ASN A 34 -4.28 -7.60 3.24
C ASN A 34 -4.40 -9.05 3.67
N GLU A 35 -5.14 -9.29 4.76
CA GLU A 35 -5.41 -10.63 5.22
C GLU A 35 -6.28 -11.39 4.21
N ALA A 36 -6.05 -12.69 4.11
CA ALA A 36 -6.75 -13.54 3.14
C ALA A 36 -8.27 -13.48 3.28
N TYR A 37 -8.79 -13.32 4.48
CA TYR A 37 -10.22 -13.27 4.74
C TYR A 37 -10.86 -11.90 4.51
N GLN A 38 -10.07 -10.82 4.43
CA GLN A 38 -10.61 -9.46 4.28
C GLN A 38 -11.24 -9.24 2.91
N TYR A 39 -10.60 -9.77 1.87
CA TYR A 39 -11.03 -9.54 0.49
C TYR A 39 -11.01 -10.87 -0.27
N LYS A 40 -12.17 -11.43 -0.48
CA LYS A 40 -12.34 -12.78 -1.06
C LYS A 40 -11.57 -13.01 -2.36
N ASN A 41 -11.52 -12.01 -3.24
CA ASN A 41 -10.87 -12.12 -4.55
C ASN A 41 -9.49 -11.46 -4.60
N TYR A 42 -9.05 -10.87 -3.49
CA TYR A 42 -7.86 -10.04 -3.45
C TYR A 42 -6.98 -10.35 -2.24
N SER A 43 -7.01 -11.60 -1.79
CA SER A 43 -6.17 -12.05 -0.67
C SER A 43 -4.69 -11.81 -0.99
N ASN A 44 -3.94 -11.35 0.01
CA ASN A 44 -2.50 -11.08 -0.10
C ASN A 44 -2.11 -10.01 -1.12
N ILE A 45 -3.07 -9.24 -1.61
CA ILE A 45 -2.77 -8.06 -2.41
C ILE A 45 -2.49 -6.88 -1.48
N SER A 46 -1.61 -5.98 -1.90
CA SER A 46 -1.26 -4.82 -1.08
C SER A 46 -2.27 -3.70 -1.23
N THR A 47 -2.52 -3.00 -0.13
CA THR A 47 -3.13 -1.68 -0.14
C THR A 47 -2.02 -0.64 -0.09
N PHE A 48 -2.09 0.38 -0.92
CA PHE A 48 -1.14 1.47 -0.99
C PHE A 48 -1.87 2.78 -0.80
N ALA A 49 -1.42 3.59 0.16
CA ALA A 49 -2.09 4.81 0.54
C ALA A 49 -1.09 5.93 0.82
N ILE A 50 -1.58 7.17 0.83
CA ILE A 50 -0.77 8.37 1.05
C ILE A 50 -1.40 9.24 2.13
N SER A 51 -0.57 9.86 2.95
CA SER A 51 -0.98 10.88 3.89
C SER A 51 0.12 11.95 3.99
N TYR A 52 -0.13 12.99 4.78
CA TYR A 52 0.83 14.05 4.99
C TYR A 52 0.76 14.55 6.43
N ASN A 53 1.82 15.26 6.86
CA ASN A 53 1.83 15.94 8.15
C ASN A 53 2.20 17.41 7.95
N THR A 54 1.64 18.26 8.79
CA THR A 54 1.87 19.70 8.70
C THR A 54 2.60 20.22 9.94
N GLU A 55 3.13 21.43 9.85
CA GLU A 55 3.74 22.10 11.00
C GLU A 55 2.76 22.23 12.17
N ASP A 56 1.47 22.46 11.89
CA ASP A 56 0.44 22.53 12.93
C ASP A 56 0.21 21.19 13.60
N ASP A 57 0.33 20.08 12.85
CA ASP A 57 0.13 18.75 13.41
C ASP A 57 1.19 18.38 14.45
N CYS A 58 2.40 18.90 14.31
CA CYS A 58 3.46 18.61 15.28
C CYS A 58 3.51 19.60 16.45
N GLU A 59 2.52 20.49 16.56
CA GLU A 59 2.28 21.35 17.73
C GLU A 59 3.51 22.15 18.21
N GLY A 60 4.30 22.63 17.24
CA GLY A 60 5.47 23.42 17.54
C GLY A 60 6.71 22.61 17.91
N ALA A 61 6.72 21.31 17.63
CA ALA A 61 7.90 20.48 17.84
C ALA A 61 9.09 21.03 17.06
N ASP A 62 10.24 21.08 17.72
CA ASP A 62 11.48 21.54 17.13
C ASP A 62 12.01 20.55 16.09
N LEU A 63 12.98 21.01 15.30
CA LEU A 63 13.62 20.22 14.25
C LEU A 63 14.19 18.89 14.75
N TYR A 64 14.56 18.81 16.02
CA TYR A 64 15.15 17.63 16.62
C TYR A 64 14.18 16.80 17.47
N ASP A 65 12.93 17.22 17.55
CA ASP A 65 11.92 16.50 18.35
C ASP A 65 11.39 15.29 17.61
N GLU A 66 11.14 14.21 18.36
CA GLU A 66 10.66 12.95 17.81
C GLU A 66 9.32 13.12 17.09
N GLU A 67 8.41 13.91 17.64
CA GLU A 67 7.08 14.14 17.08
C GLU A 67 7.12 14.62 15.64
N ARG A 68 8.21 15.30 15.28
CA ARG A 68 8.36 15.83 13.93
C ARG A 68 8.74 14.75 12.91
N TRP A 69 9.53 13.76 13.31
CA TRP A 69 10.15 12.80 12.38
C TRP A 69 9.71 11.36 12.54
N ASN A 70 9.06 11.02 13.64
CA ASN A 70 8.55 9.68 13.85
C ASN A 70 7.12 9.59 13.32
N TYR A 71 6.91 8.78 12.27
CA TYR A 71 5.61 8.63 11.63
C TYR A 71 4.49 8.21 12.60
N ALA A 72 4.83 7.58 13.72
CA ALA A 72 3.85 7.19 14.74
C ALA A 72 3.11 8.39 15.34
N PHE A 73 3.72 9.57 15.30
CA PHE A 73 3.11 10.82 15.78
C PHE A 73 2.44 11.61 14.65
N TRP A 74 2.55 11.12 13.42
CA TRP A 74 1.97 11.80 12.27
C TRP A 74 0.49 11.47 12.13
N ARG A 75 -0.20 12.30 11.34
CA ARG A 75 -1.58 12.09 10.95
C ARG A 75 -1.76 10.70 10.34
N GLN A 76 -2.81 10.00 10.79
CA GLN A 76 -3.07 8.61 10.36
C GLN A 76 -4.26 8.51 9.40
N ASP A 77 -4.77 9.62 8.91
CA ASP A 77 -5.85 9.67 7.93
C ASP A 77 -5.28 9.58 6.52
N GLU A 78 -5.22 8.39 5.99
CA GLU A 78 -4.63 8.12 4.69
C GLU A 78 -5.68 8.08 3.59
N THR A 79 -5.27 8.47 2.38
CA THR A 79 -6.09 8.37 1.17
C THR A 79 -5.59 7.21 0.33
N PRO A 80 -6.44 6.24 -0.03
CA PRO A 80 -5.99 5.08 -0.78
C PRO A 80 -5.60 5.43 -2.21
N ILE A 81 -4.49 4.83 -2.66
CA ILE A 81 -4.03 4.87 -4.04
C ILE A 81 -4.40 3.55 -4.72
N ILE A 82 -4.15 2.44 -4.05
CA ILE A 82 -4.54 1.09 -4.47
C ILE A 82 -5.27 0.45 -3.30
N ASP A 83 -6.53 0.09 -3.48
CA ASP A 83 -7.35 -0.56 -2.45
C ASP A 83 -8.45 -1.37 -3.12
N PRO A 84 -8.68 -2.62 -2.70
CA PRO A 84 -9.68 -3.47 -3.34
C PRO A 84 -11.09 -2.90 -3.32
N ASP A 85 -11.46 -2.17 -2.28
CA ASP A 85 -12.81 -1.60 -2.12
C ASP A 85 -12.92 -0.20 -2.71
N GLU A 86 -11.96 0.67 -2.39
CA GLU A 86 -12.06 2.10 -2.72
C GLU A 86 -11.44 2.46 -4.06
N GLU A 87 -10.47 1.67 -4.53
CA GLU A 87 -9.78 1.90 -5.80
C GLU A 87 -9.69 0.61 -6.62
N PRO A 88 -10.84 0.06 -7.05
CA PRO A 88 -10.86 -1.23 -7.75
C PRO A 88 -10.14 -1.21 -9.08
N GLU A 89 -10.16 -0.08 -9.80
CA GLU A 89 -9.44 0.04 -11.07
C GLU A 89 -7.92 -0.06 -10.89
N MET A 90 -7.40 0.60 -9.86
CA MET A 90 -5.98 0.54 -9.55
C MET A 90 -5.57 -0.86 -9.07
N THR A 91 -6.44 -1.53 -8.33
CA THR A 91 -6.22 -2.91 -7.90
C THR A 91 -6.17 -3.84 -9.11
N ALA A 92 -7.05 -3.66 -10.10
CA ALA A 92 -7.01 -4.45 -11.33
C ALA A 92 -5.71 -4.23 -12.10
N LEU A 93 -5.22 -3.01 -12.17
CA LEU A 93 -3.92 -2.70 -12.79
C LEU A 93 -2.76 -3.38 -12.07
N LEU A 94 -2.82 -3.45 -10.74
CA LEU A 94 -1.81 -4.14 -9.95
C LEU A 94 -1.81 -5.64 -10.26
N PHE A 95 -2.98 -6.26 -10.39
CA PHE A 95 -3.08 -7.66 -10.82
C PHE A 95 -2.47 -7.89 -12.19
N ASP A 96 -2.73 -6.99 -13.14
CA ASP A 96 -2.14 -7.07 -14.48
C ASP A 96 -0.63 -6.97 -14.42
N TRP A 97 -0.10 -6.07 -13.59
CA TRP A 97 1.32 -5.91 -13.37
C TRP A 97 1.94 -7.21 -12.81
N TYR A 98 1.28 -7.84 -11.84
CA TYR A 98 1.75 -9.12 -11.30
C TYR A 98 1.85 -10.16 -12.41
N LYS A 99 0.82 -10.29 -13.25
CA LYS A 99 0.80 -11.25 -14.35
C LYS A 99 1.91 -10.98 -15.36
N GLU A 100 2.10 -9.72 -15.73
CA GLU A 100 3.14 -9.32 -16.69
C GLU A 100 4.55 -9.64 -16.19
N ASN A 101 4.73 -9.66 -14.87
CA ASN A 101 6.02 -9.95 -14.24
C ASN A 101 6.17 -11.40 -13.78
N GLY A 102 5.25 -12.26 -14.22
CA GLY A 102 5.33 -13.70 -13.93
C GLY A 102 5.03 -14.05 -12.47
N ILE A 103 4.42 -13.13 -11.72
CA ILE A 103 4.03 -13.38 -10.34
C ILE A 103 2.67 -14.08 -10.37
N THR A 104 2.67 -15.33 -9.98
CA THR A 104 1.49 -16.19 -9.94
C THR A 104 1.10 -16.46 -8.49
N ASP A 105 0.04 -17.23 -8.29
CA ASP A 105 -0.41 -17.61 -6.95
C ASP A 105 -0.86 -16.43 -6.07
N ILE A 106 -1.22 -15.31 -6.69
CA ILE A 106 -1.82 -14.17 -5.99
C ILE A 106 -3.13 -14.63 -5.34
N GLY A 107 -3.32 -14.30 -4.09
CA GLY A 107 -4.54 -14.65 -3.36
C GLY A 107 -4.51 -16.01 -2.69
N LYS A 108 -3.38 -16.68 -2.70
CA LYS A 108 -3.21 -17.92 -1.94
C LYS A 108 -3.07 -17.62 -0.46
N GLU A 109 -3.59 -18.51 0.35
CA GLU A 109 -3.48 -18.42 1.80
C GLU A 109 -2.17 -19.07 2.27
N ASP A 110 -1.76 -18.75 3.50
CA ASP A 110 -0.54 -19.33 4.08
C ASP A 110 -0.59 -20.86 4.09
N ASP A 111 -1.75 -21.43 4.35
CA ASP A 111 -1.92 -22.89 4.39
C ASP A 111 -1.62 -23.55 3.03
N ASP A 112 -1.79 -22.80 1.94
CA ASP A 112 -1.47 -23.29 0.60
C ASP A 112 0.03 -23.41 0.37
N CYS A 113 0.85 -22.82 1.24
CA CYS A 113 2.30 -22.87 1.17
C CYS A 113 2.89 -24.17 1.72
N TYR A 114 2.09 -24.97 2.41
CA TYR A 114 2.54 -26.16 3.12
C TYR A 114 1.67 -27.37 2.77
N ASP A 115 2.30 -28.55 2.74
CA ASP A 115 1.56 -29.79 2.58
C ASP A 115 0.99 -30.28 3.94
N SER A 116 0.34 -31.45 3.92
CA SER A 116 -0.27 -32.03 5.14
C SER A 116 0.74 -32.39 6.23
N ASN A 117 2.02 -32.49 5.87
CA ASN A 117 3.13 -32.77 6.80
C ASN A 117 3.87 -31.51 7.22
N PHE A 118 3.32 -30.30 6.91
CA PHE A 118 3.91 -29.00 7.19
C PHE A 118 5.22 -28.72 6.45
N ASN A 119 5.47 -29.37 5.32
CA ASN A 119 6.60 -29.08 4.45
C ASN A 119 6.23 -27.93 3.51
N TYR A 120 7.12 -26.94 3.37
CA TYR A 120 6.91 -25.82 2.47
C TYR A 120 6.98 -26.27 1.02
N ILE A 121 5.91 -25.99 0.26
CA ILE A 121 5.79 -26.36 -1.15
C ILE A 121 5.86 -25.18 -2.11
N GLY A 122 6.04 -23.97 -1.62
CA GLY A 122 6.35 -22.78 -2.42
C GLY A 122 5.23 -22.21 -3.25
N LYS A 123 3.97 -22.46 -2.90
CA LYS A 123 2.81 -22.04 -3.71
C LYS A 123 2.05 -20.85 -3.16
N GLY A 124 2.74 -19.89 -2.61
CA GLY A 124 2.13 -18.66 -2.08
C GLY A 124 2.39 -18.50 -0.61
N PRO A 125 1.86 -17.48 0.09
CA PRO A 125 1.20 -16.32 -0.49
C PRO A 125 2.22 -15.38 -1.16
N VAL A 126 1.81 -14.78 -2.25
CA VAL A 126 2.67 -13.87 -3.01
C VAL A 126 1.92 -12.57 -3.34
N GLY A 127 2.63 -11.55 -3.77
CA GLY A 127 2.09 -10.28 -4.20
C GLY A 127 2.57 -9.11 -3.37
N HIS A 128 2.44 -9.17 -2.06
CA HIS A 128 2.85 -8.08 -1.18
C HIS A 128 4.37 -7.89 -1.17
N TYR A 129 5.11 -8.96 -0.95
CA TYR A 129 6.57 -8.89 -0.87
C TYR A 129 7.21 -8.55 -2.21
N GLU A 130 6.65 -9.05 -3.29
CA GLU A 130 7.11 -8.75 -4.64
C GLU A 130 6.92 -7.27 -4.98
N LEU A 131 5.83 -6.67 -4.50
CA LEU A 131 5.60 -5.24 -4.69
C LEU A 131 6.65 -4.39 -3.97
N LEU A 132 7.13 -4.85 -2.82
CA LEU A 132 8.12 -4.12 -2.02
C LEU A 132 9.54 -4.22 -2.57
N GLN A 133 9.81 -5.17 -3.45
CA GLN A 133 11.12 -5.34 -4.10
C GLN A 133 11.28 -4.40 -5.29
#